data_fac2d9dd3b532ed53bea3308a89893d3
#
_entry.id   fac2d9dd3b532ed53bea3308a89893d3
#
_cell.length_a   1.000
_cell.length_b   1.000
_cell.length_c   1.000
_cell.angle_alpha   90.00
_cell.angle_beta   90.00
_cell.angle_gamma   90.00
#
_symmetry.space_group_name_H-M   'P 1'
#
loop_
_entity.id
_entity.type
_entity.pdbx_description
1 polymer ?
#
loop_
_entity_poly.entity_id
_entity_poly.type
_entity_poly.pdbx_seq_one_letter_code
_entity_poly.pdbx_strand_id
1 'polypeptide(L)'
;MKTSTYKTAAKSALNGKWGIAIGVFFLYFIISSILGVPENEWIFYVLMFLISGPLYIGYQWFHLELIRYNNPGVSTLFSGFTQNYLRNVAAYFMVNIFTILWLLLLIVPGIIKALAYSMTYFILRDRPEVSIFQAITESRRMMDGQKKKLFILILSFLPWVIIPSALIIIGLIAIFFTASDPILFLVGTVSLIIGLIANIGISIYLMPYFTTTLAVFYASNVPTSDPSLEPLLTDENPNLVEPTQ
;
A
#
# COMPACT_ATOMS: atom_id res chain seq x y z
N MET A 1 15.80 8.78 -10.49
CA MET A 1 14.63 8.34 -11.29
C MET A 1 13.47 9.31 -11.11
N LYS A 2 12.69 9.55 -12.19
CA LYS A 2 11.45 10.35 -12.15
C LYS A 2 10.29 9.52 -11.53
N THR A 3 9.27 10.17 -11.02
CA THR A 3 8.07 9.50 -10.47
C THR A 3 7.38 8.57 -11.49
N SER A 4 7.38 8.96 -12.78
CA SER A 4 6.84 8.15 -13.88
C SER A 4 7.58 6.83 -14.01
N THR A 5 8.90 6.79 -13.89
CA THR A 5 9.73 5.59 -14.03
C THR A 5 9.33 4.50 -13.02
N TYR A 6 9.10 4.85 -11.74
CA TYR A 6 8.62 3.88 -10.73
C TYR A 6 7.26 3.28 -11.09
N LYS A 7 6.36 4.10 -11.59
CA LYS A 7 5.02 3.68 -12.02
C LYS A 7 5.08 2.76 -13.23
N THR A 8 5.88 3.11 -14.23
CA THR A 8 6.04 2.29 -15.44
C THR A 8 6.68 0.95 -15.10
N ALA A 9 7.74 0.93 -14.28
CA ALA A 9 8.38 -0.28 -13.82
C ALA A 9 7.40 -1.19 -13.03
N ALA A 10 6.59 -0.62 -12.15
CA ALA A 10 5.56 -1.38 -11.42
C ALA A 10 4.50 -1.95 -12.36
N LYS A 11 4.04 -1.18 -13.36
CA LYS A 11 3.09 -1.65 -14.37
C LYS A 11 3.68 -2.76 -15.23
N SER A 12 4.94 -2.65 -15.59
CA SER A 12 5.69 -3.68 -16.33
C SER A 12 5.79 -4.97 -15.51
N ALA A 13 6.15 -4.88 -14.22
CA ALA A 13 6.22 -6.02 -13.31
C ALA A 13 4.87 -6.72 -13.10
N LEU A 14 3.78 -5.98 -13.16
CA LEU A 14 2.41 -6.50 -13.07
C LEU A 14 1.89 -7.07 -14.39
N ASN A 15 2.57 -6.82 -15.51
CA ASN A 15 2.12 -7.32 -16.81
C ASN A 15 2.08 -8.86 -16.81
N GLY A 16 0.94 -9.44 -17.22
CA GLY A 16 0.70 -10.88 -17.13
C GLY A 16 0.41 -11.42 -15.72
N LYS A 17 0.50 -10.58 -14.66
CA LYS A 17 0.34 -10.99 -13.25
C LYS A 17 -0.78 -10.25 -12.50
N TRP A 18 -1.54 -9.43 -13.21
CA TRP A 18 -2.65 -8.70 -12.62
C TRP A 18 -3.64 -9.61 -11.90
N GLY A 19 -3.94 -10.77 -12.46
CA GLY A 19 -4.89 -11.73 -11.88
C GLY A 19 -4.48 -12.19 -10.48
N ILE A 20 -3.21 -12.59 -10.30
CA ILE A 20 -2.71 -13.03 -8.98
C ILE A 20 -2.59 -11.85 -8.01
N ALA A 21 -2.14 -10.68 -8.47
CA ALA A 21 -2.00 -9.50 -7.62
C ALA A 21 -3.38 -9.01 -7.10
N ILE A 22 -4.40 -9.00 -7.97
CA ILE A 22 -5.78 -8.69 -7.60
C ILE A 22 -6.34 -9.78 -6.69
N GLY A 23 -6.10 -11.06 -6.98
CA GLY A 23 -6.54 -12.18 -6.14
C GLY A 23 -5.98 -12.11 -4.72
N VAL A 24 -4.69 -11.81 -4.59
CA VAL A 24 -4.03 -11.61 -3.28
C VAL A 24 -4.58 -10.37 -2.56
N PHE A 25 -4.85 -9.29 -3.29
CA PHE A 25 -5.51 -8.12 -2.72
C PHE A 25 -6.92 -8.45 -2.19
N PHE A 26 -7.73 -9.18 -2.96
CA PHE A 26 -9.05 -9.61 -2.50
C PHE A 26 -8.98 -10.49 -1.27
N LEU A 27 -8.06 -11.46 -1.25
CA LEU A 27 -7.87 -12.32 -0.09
C LEU A 27 -7.45 -11.51 1.15
N TYR A 28 -6.49 -10.60 0.98
CA TYR A 28 -6.10 -9.65 2.02
C TYR A 28 -7.29 -8.82 2.50
N PHE A 29 -8.06 -8.25 1.58
CA PHE A 29 -9.20 -7.40 1.87
C PHE A 29 -10.31 -8.16 2.62
N ILE A 30 -10.67 -9.37 2.15
CA ILE A 30 -11.70 -10.21 2.80
C ILE A 30 -11.29 -10.54 4.23
N ILE A 31 -10.06 -11.03 4.44
CA ILE A 31 -9.58 -11.35 5.79
C ILE A 31 -9.60 -10.09 6.67
N SER A 32 -9.10 -8.96 6.17
CA SER A 32 -9.09 -7.70 6.92
C SER A 32 -10.49 -7.18 7.22
N SER A 33 -11.48 -7.40 6.33
CA SER A 33 -12.87 -6.98 6.51
C SER A 33 -13.58 -7.82 7.58
N ILE A 34 -13.34 -9.12 7.61
CA ILE A 34 -13.88 -10.01 8.64
C ILE A 34 -13.37 -9.60 10.02
N LEU A 35 -12.09 -9.24 10.10
CA LEU A 35 -11.47 -8.74 11.32
C LEU A 35 -11.98 -7.35 11.73
N GLY A 36 -12.53 -6.57 10.79
CA GLY A 36 -13.01 -5.20 11.02
C GLY A 36 -14.44 -5.09 11.54
N VAL A 37 -15.16 -6.20 11.72
CA VAL A 37 -16.53 -6.20 12.29
C VAL A 37 -16.43 -6.05 13.81
N PRO A 38 -16.86 -4.93 14.40
CA PRO A 38 -16.76 -4.74 15.84
C PRO A 38 -17.79 -5.60 16.56
N GLU A 39 -17.36 -6.67 17.17
CA GLU A 39 -18.07 -7.26 18.30
C GLU A 39 -17.53 -6.60 19.57
N ASN A 40 -18.43 -6.29 20.52
CA ASN A 40 -18.13 -5.48 21.71
C ASN A 40 -17.16 -6.13 22.72
N GLU A 41 -16.36 -7.12 22.30
CA GLU A 41 -15.44 -7.82 23.16
C GLU A 41 -13.99 -7.40 22.88
N TRP A 42 -13.29 -6.94 23.92
CA TRP A 42 -11.87 -6.57 23.87
C TRP A 42 -10.96 -7.63 23.27
N ILE A 43 -11.31 -8.92 23.42
CA ILE A 43 -10.57 -10.06 22.88
C ILE A 43 -10.52 -10.00 21.35
N PHE A 44 -11.56 -9.51 20.70
CA PHE A 44 -11.62 -9.34 19.25
C PHE A 44 -10.60 -8.30 18.76
N TYR A 45 -10.46 -7.19 19.47
CA TYR A 45 -9.44 -6.18 19.13
C TYR A 45 -8.02 -6.70 19.28
N VAL A 46 -7.77 -7.55 20.29
CA VAL A 46 -6.47 -8.22 20.46
C VAL A 46 -6.19 -9.18 19.30
N LEU A 47 -7.18 -9.99 18.90
CA LEU A 47 -7.05 -10.90 17.77
C LEU A 47 -6.82 -10.14 16.46
N MET A 48 -7.60 -9.08 16.21
CA MET A 48 -7.40 -8.17 15.10
C MET A 48 -5.97 -7.67 15.02
N PHE A 49 -5.46 -7.20 16.13
CA PHE A 49 -4.12 -6.66 16.24
C PHE A 49 -3.06 -7.72 15.90
N LEU A 50 -3.20 -8.93 16.43
CA LEU A 50 -2.26 -10.02 16.21
C LEU A 50 -2.25 -10.51 14.76
N ILE A 51 -3.39 -10.46 14.06
CA ILE A 51 -3.52 -10.96 12.68
C ILE A 51 -3.17 -9.88 11.65
N SER A 52 -3.59 -8.62 11.88
CA SER A 52 -3.43 -7.54 10.90
C SER A 52 -1.98 -7.25 10.54
N GLY A 53 -1.08 -7.28 11.52
CA GLY A 53 0.34 -6.99 11.31
C GLY A 53 1.01 -7.98 10.35
N PRO A 54 1.04 -9.28 10.68
CA PRO A 54 1.61 -10.31 9.81
C PRO A 54 0.95 -10.37 8.43
N LEU A 55 -0.36 -10.17 8.35
CA LEU A 55 -1.10 -10.16 7.09
C LEU A 55 -0.68 -8.97 6.20
N TYR A 56 -0.58 -7.77 6.78
CA TYR A 56 -0.13 -6.58 6.07
C TYR A 56 1.33 -6.73 5.60
N ILE A 57 2.20 -7.25 6.44
CA ILE A 57 3.61 -7.50 6.12
C ILE A 57 3.72 -8.54 5.00
N GLY A 58 2.97 -9.64 5.07
CA GLY A 58 2.92 -10.65 4.02
C GLY A 58 2.42 -10.08 2.69
N TYR A 59 1.45 -9.15 2.71
CA TYR A 59 0.99 -8.44 1.53
C TYR A 59 2.10 -7.57 0.90
N GLN A 60 2.89 -6.86 1.72
CA GLN A 60 4.05 -6.10 1.24
C GLN A 60 5.13 -7.02 0.64
N TRP A 61 5.41 -8.14 1.29
CA TRP A 61 6.39 -9.12 0.83
C TRP A 61 5.98 -9.79 -0.48
N PHE A 62 4.69 -10.07 -0.67
CA PHE A 62 4.17 -10.57 -1.94
C PHE A 62 4.54 -9.64 -3.10
N HIS A 63 4.35 -8.34 -2.96
CA HIS A 63 4.69 -7.37 -4.00
C HIS A 63 6.20 -7.22 -4.23
N LEU A 64 7.02 -7.41 -3.19
CA LEU A 64 8.47 -7.45 -3.33
C LEU A 64 8.92 -8.69 -4.12
N GLU A 65 8.34 -9.86 -3.84
CA GLU A 65 8.63 -11.08 -4.59
C GLU A 65 8.10 -11.00 -6.03
N LEU A 66 6.97 -10.35 -6.26
CA LEU A 66 6.40 -10.15 -7.59
C LEU A 66 7.35 -9.42 -8.52
N ILE A 67 8.07 -8.43 -8.03
CA ILE A 67 9.05 -7.68 -8.83
C ILE A 67 10.38 -8.44 -9.00
N ARG A 68 10.75 -9.33 -8.05
CA ARG A 68 12.04 -10.03 -8.05
C ARG A 68 12.00 -11.39 -8.76
N TYR A 69 11.01 -12.21 -8.45
CA TYR A 69 11.03 -13.63 -8.81
C TYR A 69 10.04 -14.02 -9.91
N ASN A 70 9.35 -13.06 -10.50
CA ASN A 70 8.46 -13.26 -11.64
C ASN A 70 7.24 -14.19 -11.41
N ASN A 71 7.20 -14.97 -10.32
CA ASN A 71 6.08 -15.88 -10.01
C ASN A 71 5.83 -16.00 -8.49
N PRO A 72 5.30 -14.93 -7.84
CA PRO A 72 4.99 -14.98 -6.42
C PRO A 72 3.82 -15.94 -6.18
N GLY A 73 3.96 -16.81 -5.18
CA GLY A 73 2.85 -17.65 -4.71
C GLY A 73 1.87 -16.87 -3.83
N VAL A 74 0.59 -17.25 -3.86
CA VAL A 74 -0.41 -16.71 -2.90
C VAL A 74 0.01 -16.98 -1.45
N SER A 75 0.78 -18.05 -1.21
CA SER A 75 1.34 -18.41 0.10
C SER A 75 2.22 -17.32 0.70
N THR A 76 2.83 -16.46 -0.12
CA THR A 76 3.65 -15.33 0.36
C THR A 76 2.83 -14.33 1.19
N LEU A 77 1.51 -14.19 0.93
CA LEU A 77 0.63 -13.40 1.77
C LEU A 77 0.66 -13.86 3.24
N PHE A 78 0.79 -15.17 3.45
CA PHE A 78 0.80 -15.77 4.78
C PHE A 78 2.21 -15.93 5.37
N SER A 79 3.26 -15.56 4.62
CA SER A 79 4.65 -15.67 5.09
C SER A 79 4.94 -14.79 6.31
N GLY A 80 4.17 -13.71 6.51
CA GLY A 80 4.23 -12.91 7.73
C GLY A 80 3.85 -13.68 9.01
N PHE A 81 3.07 -14.76 8.89
CA PHE A 81 2.70 -15.64 10.01
C PHE A 81 3.73 -16.75 10.23
N THR A 82 4.35 -17.24 9.17
CA THR A 82 5.26 -18.39 9.23
C THR A 82 6.71 -17.99 9.49
N GLN A 83 7.09 -16.76 9.12
CA GLN A 83 8.45 -16.26 9.28
C GLN A 83 8.51 -15.20 10.40
N ASN A 84 9.06 -15.58 11.56
CA ASN A 84 9.25 -14.67 12.70
C ASN A 84 7.97 -13.93 13.12
N TYR A 85 6.88 -14.66 13.34
CA TYR A 85 5.55 -14.12 13.63
C TYR A 85 5.54 -13.00 14.67
N LEU A 86 6.07 -13.25 15.88
CA LEU A 86 6.08 -12.25 16.96
C LEU A 86 6.86 -10.99 16.58
N ARG A 87 7.94 -11.14 15.82
CA ARG A 87 8.71 -10.03 15.30
C ARG A 87 7.89 -9.19 14.33
N ASN A 88 7.12 -9.81 13.46
CA ASN A 88 6.26 -9.11 12.50
C ASN A 88 5.12 -8.37 13.21
N VAL A 89 4.45 -9.00 14.18
CA VAL A 89 3.46 -8.33 15.04
C VAL A 89 4.08 -7.11 15.72
N ALA A 90 5.22 -7.30 16.38
CA ALA A 90 5.89 -6.22 17.10
C ALA A 90 6.40 -5.10 16.16
N ALA A 91 6.91 -5.45 14.97
CA ALA A 91 7.34 -4.47 13.98
C ALA A 91 6.18 -3.62 13.47
N TYR A 92 5.05 -4.26 13.15
CA TYR A 92 3.82 -3.56 12.74
C TYR A 92 3.37 -2.58 13.83
N PHE A 93 3.32 -3.04 15.07
CA PHE A 93 2.95 -2.23 16.23
C PHE A 93 3.89 -1.04 16.43
N MET A 94 5.20 -1.27 16.48
CA MET A 94 6.20 -0.22 16.72
C MET A 94 6.17 0.86 15.63
N VAL A 95 6.09 0.47 14.35
CA VAL A 95 6.01 1.43 13.25
C VAL A 95 4.74 2.27 13.35
N ASN A 96 3.59 1.64 13.65
CA ASN A 96 2.32 2.36 13.79
C ASN A 96 2.33 3.27 15.02
N ILE A 97 2.77 2.80 16.19
CA ILE A 97 2.86 3.65 17.39
C ILE A 97 3.76 4.85 17.13
N PHE A 98 4.96 4.64 16.62
CA PHE A 98 5.86 5.76 16.35
C PHE A 98 5.26 6.75 15.35
N THR A 99 4.59 6.26 14.33
CA THR A 99 3.92 7.13 13.35
C THR A 99 2.80 7.93 14.01
N ILE A 100 1.94 7.28 14.82
CA ILE A 100 0.82 7.92 15.51
C ILE A 100 1.32 8.96 16.52
N LEU A 101 2.33 8.63 17.31
CA LEU A 101 2.91 9.57 18.27
C LEU A 101 3.42 10.86 17.60
N TRP A 102 4.07 10.72 16.43
CA TRP A 102 4.51 11.88 15.67
C TRP A 102 3.35 12.65 15.04
N LEU A 103 2.30 11.97 14.60
CA LEU A 103 1.07 12.60 14.05
C LEU A 103 0.31 13.37 15.14
N LEU A 104 0.25 12.83 16.37
CA LEU A 104 -0.37 13.50 17.51
C LEU A 104 0.41 14.77 17.93
N LEU A 105 1.74 14.74 17.80
CA LEU A 105 2.55 15.92 18.05
C LEU A 105 2.30 17.01 17.01
N LEU A 106 2.46 16.68 15.73
CA LEU A 106 2.24 17.58 14.60
C LEU A 106 2.02 16.75 13.33
N ILE A 107 1.05 17.16 12.50
CA ILE A 107 0.69 16.46 11.27
C ILE A 107 1.88 16.37 10.28
N VAL A 108 2.57 17.47 10.04
CA VAL A 108 3.69 17.52 9.08
C VAL A 108 4.87 16.63 9.50
N PRO A 109 5.41 16.73 10.74
CA PRO A 109 6.40 15.78 11.22
C PRO A 109 5.93 14.32 11.20
N GLY A 110 4.64 14.06 11.49
CA GLY A 110 4.05 12.73 11.41
C GLY A 110 4.13 12.14 10.00
N ILE A 111 3.76 12.91 8.98
CA ILE A 111 3.89 12.51 7.57
C ILE A 111 5.35 12.22 7.21
N ILE A 112 6.27 13.09 7.61
CA ILE A 112 7.71 12.91 7.35
C ILE A 112 8.23 11.60 7.99
N LYS A 113 7.75 11.27 9.20
CA LYS A 113 8.12 10.02 9.89
C LYS A 113 7.46 8.79 9.28
N ALA A 114 6.20 8.88 8.86
CA ALA A 114 5.54 7.80 8.13
C ALA A 114 6.32 7.44 6.85
N LEU A 115 6.75 8.44 6.08
CA LEU A 115 7.62 8.25 4.92
C LEU A 115 8.98 7.63 5.30
N ALA A 116 9.56 8.06 6.43
CA ALA A 116 10.84 7.54 6.89
C ALA A 116 10.78 6.07 7.34
N TYR A 117 9.64 5.59 7.80
CA TYR A 117 9.44 4.21 8.26
C TYR A 117 8.88 3.28 7.18
N SER A 118 8.49 3.80 6.03
CA SER A 118 7.76 3.07 4.99
C SER A 118 8.49 1.86 4.40
N MET A 119 9.82 1.83 4.46
CA MET A 119 10.63 0.73 3.92
C MET A 119 10.95 -0.36 4.97
N THR A 120 10.54 -0.18 6.23
CA THR A 120 10.87 -1.08 7.34
C THR A 120 10.48 -2.53 7.05
N TYR A 121 9.28 -2.77 6.52
CA TYR A 121 8.77 -4.12 6.28
C TYR A 121 9.52 -4.85 5.16
N PHE A 122 9.98 -4.15 4.14
CA PHE A 122 10.82 -4.71 3.08
C PHE A 122 12.22 -5.07 3.63
N ILE A 123 12.79 -4.22 4.48
CA ILE A 123 14.08 -4.48 5.14
C ILE A 123 13.97 -5.74 6.03
N LEU A 124 12.88 -5.92 6.75
CA LEU A 124 12.63 -7.11 7.56
C LEU A 124 12.55 -8.40 6.73
N ARG A 125 12.13 -8.31 5.45
CA ARG A 125 12.16 -9.44 4.51
C ARG A 125 13.57 -9.77 4.09
N ASP A 126 14.32 -8.75 3.67
CA ASP A 126 15.65 -8.91 3.10
C ASP A 126 16.70 -9.27 4.14
N ARG A 127 16.50 -8.82 5.37
CA ARG A 127 17.43 -9.06 6.49
C ARG A 127 16.69 -9.60 7.72
N PRO A 128 16.40 -10.90 7.72
CA PRO A 128 15.68 -11.53 8.83
C PRO A 128 16.47 -11.54 10.16
N GLU A 129 17.77 -11.29 10.11
CA GLU A 129 18.66 -11.24 11.28
C GLU A 129 18.60 -9.90 12.04
N VAL A 130 18.23 -8.79 11.40
CA VAL A 130 18.26 -7.47 12.05
C VAL A 130 17.09 -7.31 13.03
N SER A 131 17.32 -6.56 14.10
CA SER A 131 16.25 -6.22 15.05
C SER A 131 15.26 -5.23 14.44
N ILE A 132 14.06 -5.14 15.05
CA ILE A 132 13.01 -4.21 14.61
C ILE A 132 13.51 -2.76 14.61
N PHE A 133 14.21 -2.36 15.68
CA PHE A 133 14.76 -1.00 15.80
C PHE A 133 15.87 -0.71 14.78
N GLN A 134 16.67 -1.71 14.45
CA GLN A 134 17.64 -1.61 13.36
C GLN A 134 16.94 -1.43 12.02
N ALA A 135 15.92 -2.23 11.71
CA ALA A 135 15.15 -2.11 10.46
C ALA A 135 14.48 -0.73 10.32
N ILE A 136 13.90 -0.20 11.43
CA ILE A 136 13.35 1.17 11.46
C ILE A 136 14.45 2.21 11.21
N THR A 137 15.62 2.04 11.84
CA THR A 137 16.73 2.98 11.69
C THR A 137 17.29 2.97 10.27
N GLU A 138 17.39 1.79 9.66
CA GLU A 138 17.82 1.64 8.28
C GLU A 138 16.83 2.18 7.28
N SER A 139 15.53 1.96 7.51
CA SER A 139 14.47 2.62 6.73
C SER A 139 14.63 4.14 6.77
N ARG A 140 14.89 4.72 7.95
CA ARG A 140 15.14 6.16 8.09
C ARG A 140 16.37 6.62 7.29
N ARG A 141 17.47 5.85 7.33
CA ARG A 141 18.70 6.16 6.57
C ARG A 141 18.47 6.05 5.08
N MET A 142 17.82 4.98 4.62
CA MET A 142 17.47 4.79 3.21
C MET A 142 16.59 5.93 2.69
N MET A 143 15.65 6.39 3.50
CA MET A 143 14.73 7.47 3.14
C MET A 143 15.33 8.87 3.30
N ASP A 144 16.57 8.98 3.75
CA ASP A 144 17.22 10.29 3.80
C ASP A 144 17.51 10.82 2.39
N GLY A 145 17.09 12.06 2.12
CA GLY A 145 17.09 12.62 0.76
C GLY A 145 16.01 12.07 -0.19
N GLN A 146 15.33 10.95 0.12
CA GLN A 146 14.33 10.32 -0.76
C GLN A 146 12.88 10.61 -0.36
N LYS A 147 12.63 11.13 0.85
CA LYS A 147 11.28 11.39 1.39
C LYS A 147 10.41 12.22 0.44
N LYS A 148 10.99 13.28 -0.15
CA LYS A 148 10.27 14.14 -1.11
C LYS A 148 9.85 13.37 -2.36
N LYS A 149 10.71 12.49 -2.88
CA LYS A 149 10.39 11.68 -4.07
C LYS A 149 9.25 10.70 -3.76
N LEU A 150 9.33 10.01 -2.61
CA LEU A 150 8.26 9.10 -2.19
C LEU A 150 6.95 9.86 -1.92
N PHE A 151 7.01 11.02 -1.29
CA PHE A 151 5.83 11.86 -1.07
C PHE A 151 5.14 12.24 -2.38
N ILE A 152 5.90 12.74 -3.38
CA ILE A 152 5.36 13.09 -4.69
C ILE A 152 4.81 11.84 -5.40
N LEU A 153 5.47 10.69 -5.25
CA LEU A 153 4.99 9.43 -5.80
C LEU A 153 3.62 9.04 -5.21
N ILE A 154 3.47 9.09 -3.89
CA ILE A 154 2.19 8.82 -3.21
C ILE A 154 1.13 9.84 -3.65
N LEU A 155 1.48 11.12 -3.68
CA LEU A 155 0.57 12.20 -4.06
C LEU A 155 0.04 12.02 -5.49
N SER A 156 0.83 11.41 -6.38
CA SER A 156 0.43 11.13 -7.77
C SER A 156 -0.63 10.04 -7.93
N PHE A 157 -0.95 9.29 -6.88
CA PHE A 157 -2.07 8.34 -6.82
C PHE A 157 -3.33 8.97 -6.22
N LEU A 158 -3.19 10.09 -5.50
CA LEU A 158 -4.27 10.73 -4.75
C LEU A 158 -5.48 11.13 -5.62
N PRO A 159 -5.32 11.68 -6.85
CA PRO A 159 -6.47 12.06 -7.69
C PRO A 159 -7.41 10.87 -7.97
N TRP A 160 -6.88 9.67 -8.13
CA TRP A 160 -7.66 8.46 -8.40
C TRP A 160 -8.57 8.06 -7.23
N VAL A 161 -8.20 8.43 -6.01
CA VAL A 161 -9.00 8.17 -4.80
C VAL A 161 -9.96 9.33 -4.53
N ILE A 162 -9.51 10.57 -4.72
CA ILE A 162 -10.31 11.78 -4.41
C ILE A 162 -11.57 11.86 -5.29
N ILE A 163 -11.46 11.59 -6.59
CA ILE A 163 -12.58 11.76 -7.53
C ILE A 163 -13.79 10.90 -7.14
N PRO A 164 -13.68 9.56 -6.97
CA PRO A 164 -14.82 8.75 -6.56
C PRO A 164 -15.27 9.04 -5.13
N SER A 165 -14.35 9.40 -4.22
CA SER A 165 -14.70 9.77 -2.85
C SER A 165 -15.50 11.07 -2.80
N ALA A 166 -15.22 12.03 -3.68
CA ALA A 166 -16.01 13.26 -3.80
C ALA A 166 -17.47 12.96 -4.21
N LEU A 167 -17.71 12.03 -5.12
CA LEU A 167 -19.06 11.59 -5.49
C LEU A 167 -19.83 10.99 -4.31
N ILE A 168 -19.15 10.19 -3.47
CA ILE A 168 -19.74 9.64 -2.25
C ILE A 168 -20.14 10.77 -1.29
N ILE A 169 -19.24 11.73 -1.06
CA ILE A 169 -19.49 12.85 -0.14
C ILE A 169 -20.63 13.74 -0.67
N ILE A 170 -20.63 14.07 -1.96
CA ILE A 170 -21.71 14.84 -2.61
C ILE A 170 -23.04 14.09 -2.47
N GLY A 171 -23.05 12.80 -2.72
CA GLY A 171 -24.23 11.95 -2.58
C GLY A 171 -24.78 11.96 -1.15
N LEU A 172 -23.94 11.80 -0.15
CA LEU A 172 -24.32 11.83 1.28
C LEU A 172 -24.86 13.21 1.68
N ILE A 173 -24.22 14.31 1.25
CA ILE A 173 -24.67 15.67 1.52
C ILE A 173 -26.04 15.90 0.88
N ALA A 174 -26.22 15.51 -0.37
CA ALA A 174 -27.51 15.66 -1.06
C ALA A 174 -28.63 14.88 -0.33
N ILE A 175 -28.41 13.61 0.00
CA ILE A 175 -29.38 12.81 0.75
C ILE A 175 -29.75 13.47 2.08
N PHE A 176 -28.76 13.96 2.83
CA PHE A 176 -28.97 14.53 4.16
C PHE A 176 -29.76 15.86 4.13
N PHE A 177 -29.41 16.77 3.18
CA PHE A 177 -30.01 18.09 3.14
C PHE A 177 -31.26 18.21 2.28
N THR A 178 -31.53 17.24 1.40
CA THR A 178 -32.64 17.30 0.44
C THR A 178 -33.60 16.11 0.57
N ALA A 179 -33.70 15.52 1.76
CA ALA A 179 -34.55 14.36 2.01
C ALA A 179 -36.05 14.60 1.71
N SER A 180 -36.50 15.85 1.75
CA SER A 180 -37.88 16.26 1.43
C SER A 180 -38.13 16.48 -0.06
N ASP A 181 -37.11 16.60 -0.90
CA ASP A 181 -37.21 16.73 -2.36
C ASP A 181 -36.89 15.40 -3.03
N PRO A 182 -37.91 14.71 -3.62
CA PRO A 182 -37.70 13.36 -4.19
C PRO A 182 -36.67 13.34 -5.34
N ILE A 183 -36.56 14.42 -6.12
CA ILE A 183 -35.64 14.47 -7.26
C ILE A 183 -34.20 14.61 -6.76
N LEU A 184 -33.96 15.53 -5.85
CA LEU A 184 -32.63 15.75 -5.28
C LEU A 184 -32.17 14.54 -4.42
N PHE A 185 -33.09 13.94 -3.70
CA PHE A 185 -32.83 12.68 -2.98
C PHE A 185 -32.41 11.54 -3.92
N LEU A 186 -33.11 11.40 -5.06
CA LEU A 186 -32.75 10.41 -6.07
C LEU A 186 -31.37 10.69 -6.68
N VAL A 187 -31.09 11.94 -7.03
CA VAL A 187 -29.77 12.34 -7.56
C VAL A 187 -28.65 12.04 -6.55
N GLY A 188 -28.88 12.35 -5.27
CA GLY A 188 -27.93 12.04 -4.19
C GLY A 188 -27.68 10.54 -4.05
N THR A 189 -28.72 9.73 -4.10
CA THR A 189 -28.64 8.26 -4.01
C THR A 189 -27.87 7.68 -5.21
N VAL A 190 -28.16 8.14 -6.42
CA VAL A 190 -27.44 7.71 -7.64
C VAL A 190 -25.97 8.10 -7.57
N SER A 191 -25.66 9.32 -7.15
CA SER A 191 -24.28 9.80 -6.96
C SER A 191 -23.52 8.95 -5.96
N LEU A 192 -24.14 8.60 -4.80
CA LEU A 192 -23.56 7.74 -3.78
C LEU A 192 -23.25 6.34 -4.35
N ILE A 193 -24.19 5.72 -5.04
CA ILE A 193 -24.02 4.38 -5.62
C ILE A 193 -22.89 4.39 -6.66
N ILE A 194 -22.90 5.37 -7.58
CA ILE A 194 -21.83 5.50 -8.59
C ILE A 194 -20.47 5.70 -7.91
N GLY A 195 -20.40 6.58 -6.90
CA GLY A 195 -19.18 6.83 -6.16
C GLY A 195 -18.65 5.59 -5.44
N LEU A 196 -19.53 4.77 -4.82
CA LEU A 196 -19.16 3.51 -4.17
C LEU A 196 -18.63 2.48 -5.19
N ILE A 197 -19.33 2.26 -6.29
CA ILE A 197 -18.90 1.33 -7.34
C ILE A 197 -17.57 1.76 -7.93
N ALA A 198 -17.41 3.05 -8.25
CA ALA A 198 -16.17 3.59 -8.78
C ALA A 198 -15.02 3.46 -7.77
N ASN A 199 -15.26 3.72 -6.48
CA ASN A 199 -14.25 3.60 -5.43
C ASN A 199 -13.77 2.15 -5.28
N ILE A 200 -14.68 1.19 -5.26
CA ILE A 200 -14.34 -0.24 -5.21
C ILE A 200 -13.54 -0.64 -6.46
N GLY A 201 -14.02 -0.31 -7.66
CA GLY A 201 -13.35 -0.67 -8.91
C GLY A 201 -11.94 -0.07 -9.01
N ILE A 202 -11.79 1.20 -8.65
CA ILE A 202 -10.48 1.86 -8.62
C ILE A 202 -9.57 1.24 -7.56
N SER A 203 -10.07 0.91 -6.37
CA SER A 203 -9.27 0.32 -5.30
C SER A 203 -8.71 -1.04 -5.69
N ILE A 204 -9.48 -1.87 -6.39
CA ILE A 204 -9.05 -3.19 -6.89
C ILE A 204 -7.82 -3.06 -7.81
N TYR A 205 -7.80 -2.05 -8.66
CA TYR A 205 -6.67 -1.78 -9.55
C TYR A 205 -5.53 -1.05 -8.85
N LEU A 206 -5.88 -0.03 -8.06
CA LEU A 206 -4.93 0.92 -7.50
C LEU A 206 -4.07 0.32 -6.39
N MET A 207 -4.65 -0.52 -5.52
CA MET A 207 -3.93 -1.06 -4.36
C MET A 207 -2.77 -1.98 -4.74
N PRO A 208 -2.94 -3.02 -5.61
CA PRO A 208 -1.82 -3.81 -6.09
C PRO A 208 -0.78 -2.95 -6.83
N TYR A 209 -1.24 -1.99 -7.65
CA TYR A 209 -0.35 -1.10 -8.39
C TYR A 209 0.48 -0.21 -7.47
N PHE A 210 -0.16 0.41 -6.48
CA PHE A 210 0.51 1.25 -5.50
C PHE A 210 1.55 0.47 -4.69
N THR A 211 1.17 -0.71 -4.18
CA THR A 211 2.08 -1.53 -3.36
C THR A 211 3.25 -2.06 -4.18
N THR A 212 3.01 -2.46 -5.44
CA THR A 212 4.10 -2.82 -6.36
C THR A 212 5.02 -1.61 -6.63
N THR A 213 4.45 -0.41 -6.77
CA THR A 213 5.26 0.81 -6.97
C THR A 213 6.13 1.11 -5.74
N LEU A 214 5.64 0.87 -4.53
CA LEU A 214 6.45 0.97 -3.30
C LEU A 214 7.56 -0.07 -3.25
N ALA A 215 7.28 -1.30 -3.68
CA ALA A 215 8.30 -2.35 -3.76
C ALA A 215 9.39 -2.00 -4.77
N VAL A 216 9.03 -1.47 -5.95
CA VAL A 216 9.99 -0.95 -6.94
C VAL A 216 10.81 0.21 -6.38
N PHE A 217 10.15 1.14 -5.65
CA PHE A 217 10.85 2.25 -5.01
C PHE A 217 11.86 1.74 -3.97
N TYR A 218 11.49 0.77 -3.14
CA TYR A 218 12.40 0.13 -2.20
C TYR A 218 13.59 -0.52 -2.94
N ALA A 219 13.31 -1.38 -3.92
CA ALA A 219 14.31 -2.11 -4.66
C ALA A 219 15.33 -1.19 -5.36
N SER A 220 14.88 -0.03 -5.86
CA SER A 220 15.75 0.96 -6.50
C SER A 220 16.67 1.73 -5.53
N ASN A 221 16.42 1.66 -4.23
CA ASN A 221 17.22 2.32 -3.21
C ASN A 221 18.08 1.35 -2.38
N VAL A 222 17.94 0.04 -2.60
CA VAL A 222 18.83 -0.98 -2.02
C VAL A 222 20.00 -1.17 -2.98
N PRO A 223 21.27 -1.25 -2.52
CA PRO A 223 22.39 -1.67 -3.33
C PRO A 223 22.11 -3.08 -3.87
N THR A 224 21.72 -3.20 -5.12
CA THR A 224 21.27 -4.47 -5.68
C THR A 224 22.43 -5.35 -6.04
N SER A 225 22.49 -6.51 -5.40
CA SER A 225 23.16 -7.69 -5.89
C SER A 225 22.25 -8.58 -6.76
N ASP A 226 21.01 -8.14 -7.03
CA ASP A 226 20.02 -8.93 -7.76
C ASP A 226 19.89 -8.45 -9.22
N PRO A 227 20.50 -9.21 -10.17
CA PRO A 227 20.48 -8.87 -11.60
C PRO A 227 19.07 -8.85 -12.20
N SER A 228 18.09 -9.52 -11.56
CA SER A 228 16.72 -9.59 -12.06
C SER A 228 15.97 -8.25 -12.01
N LEU A 229 16.46 -7.32 -11.18
CA LEU A 229 15.87 -5.98 -11.04
C LEU A 229 16.46 -4.96 -12.01
N GLU A 230 17.64 -5.24 -12.56
CA GLU A 230 18.34 -4.34 -13.45
C GLU A 230 17.49 -3.96 -14.68
N PRO A 231 16.81 -4.90 -15.39
CA PRO A 231 15.96 -4.56 -16.52
C PRO A 231 14.72 -3.72 -16.15
N LEU A 232 14.26 -3.79 -14.90
CA LEU A 232 13.10 -3.00 -14.42
C LEU A 232 13.50 -1.57 -14.02
N LEU A 233 14.78 -1.36 -13.69
CA LEU A 233 15.28 -0.12 -13.11
C LEU A 233 16.14 0.70 -14.08
N THR A 234 16.59 0.10 -15.19
CA THR A 234 17.38 0.77 -16.24
C THR A 234 16.51 1.31 -17.36
N ASP A 235 17.01 2.31 -18.07
CA ASP A 235 16.33 2.89 -19.23
C ASP A 235 16.26 1.91 -20.43
N GLU A 236 16.86 0.72 -20.33
CA GLU A 236 16.77 -0.37 -21.30
C GLU A 236 15.44 -1.14 -21.26
N ASN A 237 14.57 -0.84 -20.30
CA ASN A 237 13.21 -1.42 -20.28
C ASN A 237 12.44 -0.90 -21.51
N PRO A 238 12.07 -1.78 -22.48
CA PRO A 238 11.38 -1.36 -23.70
C PRO A 238 10.05 -0.66 -23.47
N ASN A 239 9.47 -0.81 -22.25
CA ASN A 239 8.24 -0.12 -21.84
C ASN A 239 8.52 1.29 -21.25
N LEU A 240 9.78 1.69 -21.06
CA LEU A 240 10.17 3.03 -20.62
C LEU A 240 10.52 3.96 -21.79
N VAL A 241 10.67 3.40 -23.00
CA VAL A 241 10.87 4.19 -24.21
C VAL A 241 9.53 4.85 -24.55
N GLU A 242 9.44 6.16 -24.35
CA GLU A 242 8.31 6.93 -24.87
C GLU A 242 8.25 6.72 -26.38
N PRO A 243 7.07 6.47 -26.98
CA PRO A 243 6.97 6.44 -28.43
C PRO A 243 7.44 7.81 -28.94
N THR A 244 8.59 7.82 -29.53
CA THR A 244 9.06 8.99 -30.31
C THR A 244 8.04 9.26 -31.39
N GLN A 245 7.35 10.39 -31.27
CA GLN A 245 6.55 10.96 -32.34
C GLN A 245 7.46 11.42 -33.46
#